data_0afe8b5e6db61369d79d8ce9a284c2c4
#
_entry.id   0afe8b5e6db61369d79d8ce9a284c2c4
#
_cell.length_a   1.000
_cell.length_b   1.000
_cell.length_c   1.000
_cell.angle_alpha   90.00
_cell.angle_beta   90.00
_cell.angle_gamma   90.00
#
_symmetry.space_group_name_H-M   'P 1'
#
loop_
_entity.id
_entity.type
_entity.pdbx_description
1 polymer ?
#
loop_
_entity_poly.entity_id
_entity_poly.type
_entity_poly.pdbx_seq_one_letter_code
_entity_poly.pdbx_strand_id
1 'polypeptide(L)'
;EKALKKIKTNAKERIIAIQKTNGSRAGEFAIRDYNSFVMGVQNYYSMATCVNPDMQTLAYEIKTSIKIRLNTRVKRRTNEVLTPYLSERYGKSKELRFINGVPLVPIGYVQHRVPLHKKAVVNKYTAEGRKEIHKQLETVDIERVHELMKNPVSDETVEFNDNCVSLFVAQRGKCAIC
;
A
#
# COMPACT_ATOMS: atom_id res chain seq x y z
N GLU A 1 -18.57 5.56 -3.27
CA GLU A 1 -19.16 4.50 -4.09
C GLU A 1 -18.44 4.30 -5.43
N LYS A 2 -18.24 5.35 -6.26
CA LYS A 2 -17.51 5.25 -7.55
C LYS A 2 -16.09 4.72 -7.39
N ALA A 3 -15.36 5.17 -6.38
CA ALA A 3 -13.99 4.72 -6.10
C ALA A 3 -13.93 3.23 -5.77
N LEU A 4 -14.81 2.73 -4.90
CA LEU A 4 -14.87 1.31 -4.53
C LEU A 4 -15.18 0.42 -5.73
N LYS A 5 -16.12 0.84 -6.61
CA LYS A 5 -16.41 0.12 -7.86
C LYS A 5 -15.17 0.02 -8.76
N LYS A 6 -14.42 1.12 -8.92
CA LYS A 6 -13.19 1.14 -9.71
C LYS A 6 -12.11 0.23 -9.11
N ILE A 7 -11.91 0.28 -7.79
CA ILE A 7 -10.95 -0.58 -7.08
C ILE A 7 -11.33 -2.06 -7.26
N LYS A 8 -12.61 -2.40 -7.09
CA LYS A 8 -13.14 -3.74 -7.29
C LYS A 8 -12.86 -4.28 -8.70
N THR A 9 -13.15 -3.48 -9.73
CA THR A 9 -12.91 -3.86 -11.12
C THR A 9 -11.42 -4.12 -11.36
N ASN A 10 -10.56 -3.18 -10.99
CA ASN A 10 -9.11 -3.31 -11.14
C ASN A 10 -8.54 -4.51 -10.38
N ALA A 11 -9.05 -4.79 -9.17
CA ALA A 11 -8.62 -5.97 -8.42
C ALA A 11 -9.03 -7.28 -9.11
N LYS A 12 -10.26 -7.35 -9.65
CA LYS A 12 -10.74 -8.52 -10.40
C LYS A 12 -9.96 -8.77 -11.68
N GLU A 13 -9.60 -7.73 -12.42
CA GLU A 13 -8.77 -7.84 -13.62
C GLU A 13 -7.39 -8.45 -13.30
N ARG A 14 -6.76 -8.03 -12.20
CA ARG A 14 -5.49 -8.60 -11.74
C ARG A 14 -5.62 -10.04 -11.28
N ILE A 15 -6.70 -10.41 -10.62
CA ILE A 15 -6.99 -11.81 -10.25
C ILE A 15 -7.16 -12.67 -11.52
N ILE A 16 -7.80 -12.16 -12.56
CA ILE A 16 -7.91 -12.83 -13.86
C ILE A 16 -6.52 -12.97 -14.49
N ALA A 17 -5.66 -11.96 -14.42
CA ALA A 17 -4.29 -12.04 -14.91
C ALA A 17 -3.50 -13.14 -14.18
N ILE A 18 -3.62 -13.25 -12.85
CA ILE A 18 -3.02 -14.34 -12.07
C ILE A 18 -3.56 -15.71 -12.51
N GLN A 19 -4.85 -15.82 -12.80
CA GLN A 19 -5.47 -17.07 -13.27
C GLN A 19 -4.89 -17.51 -14.61
N LYS A 20 -4.71 -16.56 -15.54
CA LYS A 20 -4.21 -16.85 -16.89
C LYS A 20 -2.73 -17.25 -16.92
N THR A 21 -1.94 -16.78 -15.95
CA THR A 21 -0.51 -17.06 -15.85
C THR A 21 -0.26 -18.25 -14.94
N ASN A 22 -0.05 -19.44 -15.50
CA ASN A 22 0.11 -20.66 -14.72
C ASN A 22 1.59 -20.97 -14.47
N GLY A 23 2.02 -20.93 -13.19
CA GLY A 23 3.29 -21.51 -12.72
C GLY A 23 4.60 -20.92 -13.24
N SER A 24 4.56 -19.93 -14.12
CA SER A 24 5.71 -19.30 -14.75
C SER A 24 6.17 -18.04 -14.00
N ARG A 25 7.36 -17.53 -14.36
CA ARG A 25 7.85 -16.22 -13.92
C ARG A 25 6.82 -15.11 -14.15
N ALA A 26 6.01 -15.18 -15.21
CA ALA A 26 4.89 -14.31 -15.48
C ALA A 26 3.79 -14.37 -14.39
N GLY A 27 3.57 -15.55 -13.78
CA GLY A 27 2.64 -15.71 -12.65
C GLY A 27 3.09 -14.96 -11.40
N GLU A 28 4.39 -14.96 -11.10
CA GLU A 28 4.94 -14.18 -9.98
C GLU A 28 4.77 -12.67 -10.23
N PHE A 29 5.02 -12.20 -11.44
CA PHE A 29 4.81 -10.81 -11.80
C PHE A 29 3.35 -10.39 -11.64
N ALA A 30 2.40 -11.23 -12.07
CA ALA A 30 0.97 -10.94 -11.91
C ALA A 30 0.56 -10.86 -10.43
N ILE A 31 1.12 -11.72 -9.56
CA ILE A 31 0.87 -11.66 -8.11
C ILE A 31 1.49 -10.39 -7.51
N ARG A 32 2.70 -10.02 -7.90
CA ARG A 32 3.36 -8.81 -7.45
C ARG A 32 2.63 -7.54 -7.90
N ASP A 33 2.10 -7.51 -9.14
CA ASP A 33 1.26 -6.42 -9.63
C ASP A 33 -0.02 -6.27 -8.80
N TYR A 34 -0.70 -7.38 -8.51
CA TYR A 34 -1.85 -7.37 -7.60
C TYR A 34 -1.48 -6.84 -6.22
N ASN A 35 -0.38 -7.31 -5.64
CA ASN A 35 0.08 -6.87 -4.32
C ASN A 35 0.42 -5.38 -4.29
N SER A 36 1.13 -4.88 -5.30
CA SER A 36 1.46 -3.46 -5.44
C SER A 36 0.21 -2.59 -5.54
N PHE A 37 -0.77 -3.02 -6.33
CA PHE A 37 -2.06 -2.36 -6.43
C PHE A 37 -2.78 -2.32 -5.08
N VAL A 38 -2.89 -3.46 -4.37
CA VAL A 38 -3.57 -3.54 -3.07
C VAL A 38 -2.87 -2.66 -2.03
N MET A 39 -1.54 -2.74 -1.94
CA MET A 39 -0.76 -1.90 -1.02
C MET A 39 -0.90 -0.41 -1.34
N GLY A 40 -0.92 -0.05 -2.62
CA GLY A 40 -1.16 1.33 -3.07
C GLY A 40 -2.54 1.84 -2.64
N VAL A 41 -3.59 1.05 -2.85
CA VAL A 41 -4.96 1.37 -2.40
C VAL A 41 -5.01 1.54 -0.88
N GLN A 42 -4.43 0.59 -0.14
CA GLN A 42 -4.41 0.65 1.33
C GLN A 42 -3.64 1.86 1.85
N ASN A 43 -2.52 2.21 1.24
CA ASN A 43 -1.74 3.40 1.62
C ASN A 43 -2.52 4.69 1.34
N TYR A 44 -3.11 4.81 0.15
CA TYR A 44 -3.86 5.98 -0.26
C TYR A 44 -5.06 6.24 0.66
N TYR A 45 -5.84 5.20 0.97
CA TYR A 45 -7.03 5.33 1.81
C TYR A 45 -6.77 5.14 3.31
N SER A 46 -5.53 4.92 3.75
CA SER A 46 -5.20 4.65 5.17
C SER A 46 -5.71 5.72 6.14
N MET A 47 -5.87 6.96 5.67
CA MET A 47 -6.33 8.10 6.49
C MET A 47 -7.84 8.37 6.37
N ALA A 48 -8.58 7.62 5.55
CA ALA A 48 -10.00 7.84 5.38
C ALA A 48 -10.78 7.37 6.62
N THR A 49 -11.81 8.12 7.00
CA THR A 49 -12.57 7.92 8.25
C THR A 49 -13.22 6.54 8.34
N CYS A 50 -13.79 6.04 7.25
CA CYS A 50 -14.50 4.76 7.19
C CYS A 50 -13.75 3.71 6.37
N VAL A 51 -12.42 3.75 6.35
CA VAL A 51 -11.61 2.87 5.50
C VAL A 51 -11.80 1.38 5.82
N ASN A 52 -11.91 1.02 7.10
CA ASN A 52 -12.03 -0.38 7.50
C ASN A 52 -13.32 -1.04 6.99
N PRO A 53 -14.54 -0.52 7.22
CA PRO A 53 -15.77 -1.11 6.68
C PRO A 53 -15.78 -1.15 5.15
N ASP A 54 -15.27 -0.11 4.49
CA ASP A 54 -15.20 -0.07 3.02
C ASP A 54 -14.28 -1.15 2.46
N MET A 55 -13.10 -1.33 3.05
CA MET A 55 -12.15 -2.37 2.64
C MET A 55 -12.63 -3.78 2.99
N GLN A 56 -13.37 -3.97 4.08
CA GLN A 56 -13.99 -5.26 4.41
C GLN A 56 -15.09 -5.62 3.41
N THR A 57 -15.92 -4.67 3.02
CA THR A 57 -16.94 -4.87 1.96
C THR A 57 -16.27 -5.28 0.64
N LEU A 58 -15.21 -4.57 0.27
CA LEU A 58 -14.42 -4.87 -0.94
C LEU A 58 -13.78 -6.26 -0.86
N ALA A 59 -13.21 -6.63 0.29
CA ALA A 59 -12.62 -7.94 0.52
C ALA A 59 -13.65 -9.06 0.38
N TYR A 60 -14.85 -8.88 0.92
CA TYR A 60 -15.94 -9.84 0.77
C TYR A 60 -16.33 -10.07 -0.69
N GLU A 61 -16.47 -9.00 -1.46
CA GLU A 61 -16.82 -9.07 -2.88
C GLU A 61 -15.71 -9.70 -3.75
N ILE A 62 -14.44 -9.48 -3.39
CA ILE A 62 -13.28 -10.05 -4.11
C ILE A 62 -13.02 -11.49 -3.71
N LYS A 63 -13.33 -11.88 -2.46
CA LYS A 63 -13.15 -13.24 -1.94
C LYS A 63 -13.77 -14.31 -2.85
N THR A 64 -14.95 -14.04 -3.37
CA THR A 64 -15.63 -14.96 -4.30
C THR A 64 -14.84 -15.13 -5.59
N SER A 65 -14.29 -14.03 -6.14
CA SER A 65 -13.45 -14.08 -7.34
C SER A 65 -12.16 -14.87 -7.10
N ILE A 66 -11.50 -14.67 -5.96
CA ILE A 66 -10.30 -15.43 -5.57
C ILE A 66 -10.65 -16.92 -5.42
N LYS A 67 -11.74 -17.24 -4.72
CA LYS A 67 -12.18 -18.62 -4.51
C LYS A 67 -12.49 -19.35 -5.81
N ILE A 68 -13.25 -18.72 -6.72
CA ILE A 68 -13.63 -19.36 -7.98
C ILE A 68 -12.43 -19.54 -8.92
N ARG A 69 -11.57 -18.50 -9.03
CA ARG A 69 -10.51 -18.47 -10.04
C ARG A 69 -9.19 -19.08 -9.61
N LEU A 70 -8.88 -19.02 -8.30
CA LEU A 70 -7.58 -19.40 -7.76
C LEU A 70 -7.66 -20.51 -6.70
N ASN A 71 -8.82 -21.14 -6.48
CA ASN A 71 -9.11 -22.07 -5.38
C ASN A 71 -8.05 -23.17 -5.21
N THR A 72 -7.63 -23.81 -6.32
CA THR A 72 -6.65 -24.91 -6.30
C THR A 72 -5.21 -24.43 -6.06
N ARG A 73 -4.93 -23.15 -6.29
CA ARG A 73 -3.59 -22.55 -6.24
C ARG A 73 -3.32 -21.81 -4.93
N VAL A 74 -4.38 -21.35 -4.26
CA VAL A 74 -4.29 -20.53 -3.04
C VAL A 74 -4.16 -21.42 -1.82
N LYS A 75 -3.04 -21.31 -1.12
CA LYS A 75 -2.76 -22.03 0.12
C LYS A 75 -2.83 -21.06 1.32
N ARG A 76 -3.20 -21.62 2.48
CA ARG A 76 -3.00 -20.90 3.77
C ARG A 76 -1.50 -20.83 4.06
N ARG A 77 -1.11 -19.94 4.97
CA ARG A 77 0.26 -19.83 5.44
C ARG A 77 0.73 -21.20 5.95
N THR A 78 1.79 -21.70 5.36
CA THR A 78 2.64 -22.78 5.83
C THR A 78 3.98 -22.17 6.26
N ASN A 79 5.08 -22.89 6.23
CA ASN A 79 6.41 -22.43 6.70
C ASN A 79 7.12 -21.43 5.76
N GLU A 80 6.38 -20.64 4.98
CA GLU A 80 6.96 -19.72 4.01
C GLU A 80 7.47 -18.45 4.70
N VAL A 81 8.68 -18.03 4.33
CA VAL A 81 9.36 -16.87 4.89
C VAL A 81 8.81 -15.60 4.21
N LEU A 82 8.22 -14.72 5.00
CA LEU A 82 7.83 -13.39 4.55
C LEU A 82 9.03 -12.44 4.59
N THR A 83 9.07 -11.49 3.67
CA THR A 83 9.99 -10.37 3.82
C THR A 83 9.72 -9.61 5.12
N PRO A 84 10.71 -8.98 5.76
CA PRO A 84 10.53 -8.24 7.02
C PRO A 84 9.37 -7.24 6.94
N TYR A 85 9.26 -6.51 5.83
CA TYR A 85 8.19 -5.55 5.58
C TYR A 85 6.79 -6.20 5.55
N LEU A 86 6.63 -7.31 4.82
CA LEU A 86 5.34 -8.00 4.73
C LEU A 86 4.99 -8.70 6.05
N SER A 87 6.00 -9.16 6.79
CA SER A 87 5.81 -9.74 8.11
C SER A 87 5.32 -8.71 9.13
N GLU A 88 5.93 -7.53 9.15
CA GLU A 88 5.50 -6.42 10.01
C GLU A 88 4.07 -6.00 9.69
N ARG A 89 3.76 -5.82 8.40
CA ARG A 89 2.48 -5.28 7.95
C ARG A 89 1.34 -6.28 7.98
N TYR A 90 1.57 -7.52 7.52
CA TYR A 90 0.53 -8.52 7.33
C TYR A 90 0.73 -9.80 8.16
N GLY A 91 1.78 -9.89 8.94
CA GLY A 91 2.11 -11.09 9.72
C GLY A 91 1.02 -11.53 10.70
N LYS A 92 0.23 -10.58 11.20
CA LYS A 92 -0.93 -10.83 12.09
C LYS A 92 -2.22 -11.13 11.34
N SER A 93 -2.25 -11.02 10.01
CA SER A 93 -3.46 -11.22 9.22
C SER A 93 -3.75 -12.71 9.03
N LYS A 94 -4.96 -13.14 9.42
CA LYS A 94 -5.48 -14.50 9.16
C LYS A 94 -5.90 -14.71 7.70
N GLU A 95 -5.96 -13.63 6.92
CA GLU A 95 -6.42 -13.65 5.52
C GLU A 95 -5.28 -13.71 4.51
N LEU A 96 -4.02 -13.59 4.97
CA LEU A 96 -2.85 -13.76 4.11
C LEU A 96 -2.85 -15.15 3.47
N ARG A 97 -2.64 -15.22 2.17
CA ARG A 97 -2.62 -16.45 1.37
C ARG A 97 -1.34 -16.48 0.55
N PHE A 98 -1.06 -17.65 -0.01
CA PHE A 98 0.15 -17.88 -0.81
C PHE A 98 -0.22 -18.61 -2.10
N ILE A 99 0.45 -18.25 -3.18
CA ILE A 99 0.37 -18.92 -4.48
C ILE A 99 1.80 -19.21 -4.90
N ASN A 100 2.16 -20.50 -5.00
CA ASN A 100 3.52 -20.94 -5.35
C ASN A 100 4.64 -20.28 -4.52
N GLY A 101 4.43 -20.13 -3.20
CA GLY A 101 5.41 -19.49 -2.32
C GLY A 101 5.34 -17.96 -2.29
N VAL A 102 4.63 -17.33 -3.20
CA VAL A 102 4.48 -15.87 -3.25
C VAL A 102 3.27 -15.43 -2.42
N PRO A 103 3.43 -14.51 -1.47
CA PRO A 103 2.32 -14.01 -0.67
C PRO A 103 1.30 -13.23 -1.51
N LEU A 104 0.02 -13.49 -1.30
CA LEU A 104 -1.10 -12.73 -1.84
C LEU A 104 -1.68 -11.85 -0.74
N VAL A 105 -1.47 -10.55 -0.85
CA VAL A 105 -1.83 -9.56 0.17
C VAL A 105 -3.36 -9.41 0.28
N PRO A 106 -3.93 -9.47 1.50
CA PRO A 106 -5.36 -9.31 1.71
C PRO A 106 -5.78 -7.84 1.58
N ILE A 107 -6.70 -7.55 0.68
CA ILE A 107 -7.16 -6.18 0.42
C ILE A 107 -7.91 -5.57 1.61
N GLY A 108 -8.60 -6.39 2.42
CA GLY A 108 -9.35 -5.95 3.59
C GLY A 108 -8.48 -5.60 4.81
N TYR A 109 -7.20 -5.95 4.80
CA TYR A 109 -6.31 -5.72 5.94
C TYR A 109 -5.62 -4.37 5.82
N VAL A 110 -6.35 -3.29 6.12
CA VAL A 110 -5.84 -1.93 6.10
C VAL A 110 -5.46 -1.47 7.52
N GLN A 111 -4.31 -0.80 7.64
CA GLN A 111 -3.90 -0.15 8.88
C GLN A 111 -4.33 1.32 8.83
N HIS A 112 -5.37 1.66 9.58
CA HIS A 112 -5.84 3.04 9.67
C HIS A 112 -4.78 3.93 10.32
N ARG A 113 -4.53 5.07 9.72
CA ARG A 113 -3.63 6.11 10.24
C ARG A 113 -4.44 7.36 10.53
N VAL A 114 -4.21 7.92 11.71
CA VAL A 114 -4.84 9.21 12.06
C VAL A 114 -4.19 10.33 11.24
N PRO A 115 -4.95 11.11 10.47
CA PRO A 115 -4.39 12.24 9.73
C PRO A 115 -3.79 13.29 10.69
N LEU A 116 -2.65 13.85 10.29
CA LEU A 116 -1.97 14.90 11.04
C LEU A 116 -2.85 16.11 11.37
N HIS A 117 -3.70 16.51 10.42
CA HIS A 117 -4.54 17.71 10.58
C HIS A 117 -5.72 17.52 11.53
N LYS A 118 -5.98 16.33 12.08
CA LYS A 118 -6.99 16.15 13.15
C LYS A 118 -6.54 16.68 14.51
N LYS A 119 -5.24 16.94 14.70
CA LYS A 119 -4.75 17.68 15.85
C LYS A 119 -4.85 19.17 15.54
N ALA A 120 -5.69 19.90 16.24
CA ALA A 120 -5.85 21.36 16.09
C ALA A 120 -4.52 22.14 16.23
N VAL A 121 -3.57 21.57 16.97
CA VAL A 121 -2.23 22.13 17.19
C VAL A 121 -1.34 22.00 15.93
N VAL A 122 -1.59 21.01 15.04
CA VAL A 122 -0.73 20.77 13.87
C VAL A 122 -1.09 21.73 12.75
N ASN A 123 -0.37 22.86 12.70
CA ASN A 123 -0.52 23.84 11.64
C ASN A 123 0.83 24.52 11.35
N LYS A 124 0.99 25.04 10.14
CA LYS A 124 2.23 25.72 9.71
C LYS A 124 2.39 27.15 10.23
N TYR A 125 1.35 27.70 10.85
CA TYR A 125 1.29 29.11 11.22
C TYR A 125 1.77 29.39 12.66
N THR A 126 1.69 28.40 13.55
CA THR A 126 2.16 28.52 14.95
C THR A 126 3.50 27.79 15.15
N ALA A 127 4.28 28.25 16.14
CA ALA A 127 5.56 27.62 16.48
C ALA A 127 5.38 26.18 16.99
N GLU A 128 4.35 25.95 17.81
CA GLU A 128 3.95 24.61 18.31
C GLU A 128 3.51 23.70 17.18
N GLY A 129 2.72 24.23 16.24
CA GLY A 129 2.26 23.45 15.09
C GLY A 129 3.41 23.02 14.18
N ARG A 130 4.39 23.89 13.94
CA ARG A 130 5.60 23.54 13.19
C ARG A 130 6.43 22.47 13.92
N LYS A 131 6.59 22.58 15.24
CA LYS A 131 7.28 21.55 16.02
C LYS A 131 6.59 20.17 15.92
N GLU A 132 5.27 20.12 15.95
CA GLU A 132 4.53 18.86 15.78
C GLU A 132 4.68 18.28 14.36
N ILE A 133 4.72 19.14 13.35
CA ILE A 133 5.05 18.72 11.97
C ILE A 133 6.47 18.14 11.93
N HIS A 134 7.45 18.84 12.51
CA HIS A 134 8.84 18.40 12.53
C HIS A 134 9.07 17.12 13.32
N LYS A 135 8.37 16.89 14.45
CA LYS A 135 8.44 15.61 15.18
C LYS A 135 8.09 14.39 14.32
N GLN A 136 7.22 14.56 13.35
CA GLN A 136 6.88 13.48 12.45
C GLN A 136 7.84 13.34 11.26
N LEU A 137 8.55 14.42 10.92
CA LEU A 137 9.65 14.41 9.98
C LEU A 137 10.95 13.84 10.59
N GLU A 138 11.10 13.84 11.92
CA GLU A 138 12.24 13.21 12.63
C GLU A 138 12.42 11.72 12.30
N THR A 139 11.41 11.10 11.72
CA THR A 139 11.51 9.72 11.22
C THR A 139 12.04 9.61 9.78
N VAL A 140 12.32 10.75 9.13
CA VAL A 140 12.84 10.84 7.78
C VAL A 140 14.21 11.50 7.84
N ASP A 141 15.15 10.95 7.12
CA ASP A 141 16.47 11.55 6.96
C ASP A 141 16.37 12.90 6.23
N ILE A 142 16.50 13.98 6.99
CA ILE A 142 16.35 15.36 6.50
C ILE A 142 17.45 15.69 5.47
N GLU A 143 18.64 15.12 5.60
CA GLU A 143 19.74 15.33 4.65
C GLU A 143 19.35 14.80 3.27
N ARG A 144 18.71 13.63 3.21
CA ARG A 144 18.20 13.06 1.97
C ARG A 144 17.02 13.84 1.38
N VAL A 145 16.16 14.41 2.21
CA VAL A 145 15.11 15.32 1.72
C VAL A 145 15.73 16.55 1.07
N HIS A 146 16.74 17.15 1.69
CA HIS A 146 17.47 18.28 1.12
C HIS A 146 18.22 17.90 -0.16
N GLU A 147 18.77 16.70 -0.23
CA GLU A 147 19.42 16.19 -1.44
C GLU A 147 18.44 16.06 -2.61
N LEU A 148 17.25 15.50 -2.37
CA LEU A 148 16.19 15.42 -3.36
C LEU A 148 15.73 16.80 -3.83
N MET A 149 15.61 17.75 -2.91
CA MET A 149 15.21 19.13 -3.25
C MET A 149 16.30 19.89 -4.05
N LYS A 150 17.59 19.61 -3.80
CA LYS A 150 18.70 20.24 -4.51
C LYS A 150 18.98 19.63 -5.88
N ASN A 151 18.60 18.37 -6.08
CA ASN A 151 18.81 17.62 -7.32
C ASN A 151 17.48 17.24 -7.96
N PRO A 152 16.67 18.21 -8.43
CA PRO A 152 15.44 17.89 -9.14
C PRO A 152 15.74 17.17 -10.46
N VAL A 153 14.85 16.31 -10.89
CA VAL A 153 14.94 15.66 -12.20
C VAL A 153 14.71 16.72 -13.27
N SER A 154 15.75 17.01 -14.06
CA SER A 154 15.78 18.16 -14.98
C SER A 154 14.79 18.07 -16.13
N ASP A 155 14.40 16.85 -16.53
CA ASP A 155 13.49 16.58 -17.65
C ASP A 155 12.02 16.48 -17.22
N GLU A 156 11.73 16.72 -15.93
CA GLU A 156 10.40 16.59 -15.35
C GLU A 156 9.86 17.93 -14.85
N THR A 157 8.52 17.98 -14.65
CA THR A 157 7.85 19.18 -14.19
C THR A 157 8.18 19.49 -12.71
N VAL A 158 8.00 20.76 -12.30
CA VAL A 158 8.12 21.15 -10.88
C VAL A 158 7.18 20.34 -10.00
N GLU A 159 5.93 20.12 -10.47
CA GLU A 159 4.95 19.31 -9.73
C GLU A 159 5.40 17.84 -9.55
N PHE A 160 6.07 17.26 -10.54
CA PHE A 160 6.63 15.91 -10.43
C PHE A 160 7.69 15.87 -9.33
N ASN A 161 8.62 16.82 -9.33
CA ASN A 161 9.70 16.89 -8.34
C ASN A 161 9.16 17.12 -6.92
N ASP A 162 8.17 18.00 -6.75
CA ASP A 162 7.48 18.23 -5.47
C ASP A 162 6.74 16.98 -4.99
N ASN A 163 6.12 16.23 -5.91
CA ASN A 163 5.47 14.98 -5.59
C ASN A 163 6.47 13.89 -5.17
N CYS A 164 7.66 13.84 -5.77
CA CYS A 164 8.73 12.92 -5.36
C CYS A 164 9.17 13.18 -3.93
N VAL A 165 9.39 14.45 -3.54
CA VAL A 165 9.74 14.82 -2.17
C VAL A 165 8.60 14.47 -1.21
N SER A 166 7.36 14.81 -1.58
CA SER A 166 6.17 14.54 -0.77
C SER A 166 5.97 13.03 -0.55
N LEU A 167 6.15 12.21 -1.58
CA LEU A 167 6.06 10.75 -1.50
C LEU A 167 7.18 10.16 -0.64
N PHE A 168 8.41 10.64 -0.81
CA PHE A 168 9.53 10.20 0.02
C PHE A 168 9.27 10.46 1.51
N VAL A 169 8.77 11.65 1.85
CA VAL A 169 8.41 12.00 3.23
C VAL A 169 7.22 11.15 3.72
N ALA A 170 6.18 10.98 2.90
CA ALA A 170 5.02 10.16 3.25
C ALA A 170 5.37 8.69 3.49
N GLN A 171 6.35 8.17 2.77
CA GLN A 171 6.88 6.81 2.91
C GLN A 171 7.97 6.70 3.98
N ARG A 172 8.28 7.79 4.69
CA ARG A 172 9.33 7.85 5.72
C ARG A 172 10.70 7.43 5.20
N GLY A 173 11.03 7.82 3.97
CA GLY A 173 12.29 7.48 3.33
C GLY A 173 12.49 5.99 3.02
N LYS A 174 11.42 5.20 3.05
CA LYS A 174 11.46 3.75 2.78
C LYS A 174 10.63 3.43 1.54
N CYS A 175 11.09 2.46 0.77
CA CYS A 175 10.30 1.93 -0.33
C CYS A 175 9.01 1.29 0.20
N ALA A 176 7.86 1.60 -0.41
CA ALA A 176 6.57 1.04 0.01
C ALA A 176 6.40 -0.44 -0.42
N ILE A 177 7.27 -0.95 -1.28
CA ILE A 177 7.15 -2.27 -1.90
C ILE A 177 8.16 -3.26 -1.32
N CYS A 178 9.37 -2.84 -1.04
CA CYS A 178 10.44 -3.66 -0.47
C CYS A 178 10.94 -3.11 0.86
#